data_b7c8f08ec5989cdf539df0a7519cf429
#
_entry.id   b7c8f08ec5989cdf539df0a7519cf429
#
_cell.length_a   1.000
_cell.length_b   1.000
_cell.length_c   1.000
_cell.angle_alpha   90.00
_cell.angle_beta   90.00
_cell.angle_gamma   90.00
#
_symmetry.space_group_name_H-M   'P 1'
#
loop_
_entity.id
_entity.type
_entity.pdbx_description
1 polymer ?
#
loop_
_entity_poly.entity_id
_entity_poly.type
_entity_poly.pdbx_seq_one_letter_code
_entity_poly.pdbx_strand_id
1 'polypeptide(L)'
;MLKSSLLYKIINGIWDMCYIWKTEMRNVFRDEGVLIFCILVPLGYPLLYSWIYNNEVVREVDTAIVDLSHSHTSREFIRDYDASPDAKATYYCNSLDEAKQLVQKQAVHGIIYIPSDFDTKLNRGEQAHVGVYCDMSLMLTYKAIYQTAQGVASHINSGIQISKGGGFTDRDDEITTEPLAFDEVPIFNTTLKAIRIIRSHGLSGMHGERNWIRAE
;
A
#
# COMPACT_ATOMS: atom_id res chain seq x y z
N MET A 1 -16.73 -9.42 62.73
CA MET A 1 -18.05 -8.86 62.42
C MET A 1 -18.05 -7.83 61.26
N LEU A 2 -16.98 -7.09 60.98
CA LEU A 2 -16.97 -6.10 59.87
C LEU A 2 -16.93 -6.70 58.44
N LYS A 3 -16.29 -7.84 58.22
CA LYS A 3 -16.19 -8.48 56.91
C LYS A 3 -17.53 -9.01 56.38
N SER A 4 -18.42 -9.52 57.28
CA SER A 4 -19.74 -10.01 56.88
C SER A 4 -20.70 -8.88 56.44
N SER A 5 -20.56 -7.70 57.03
CA SER A 5 -21.36 -6.51 56.64
C SER A 5 -20.95 -5.95 55.28
N LEU A 6 -19.65 -6.00 54.93
CA LEU A 6 -19.12 -5.53 53.67
C LEU A 6 -19.51 -6.46 52.52
N LEU A 7 -19.41 -7.77 52.72
CA LEU A 7 -19.87 -8.77 51.74
C LEU A 7 -21.38 -8.67 51.47
N TYR A 8 -22.19 -8.47 52.52
CA TYR A 8 -23.62 -8.31 52.40
C TYR A 8 -23.99 -7.06 51.54
N LYS A 9 -23.29 -5.94 51.76
CA LYS A 9 -23.47 -4.73 50.97
C LYS A 9 -23.08 -4.90 49.49
N ILE A 10 -22.00 -5.64 49.22
CA ILE A 10 -21.56 -5.94 47.85
C ILE A 10 -22.60 -6.83 47.13
N ILE A 11 -23.08 -7.88 47.81
CA ILE A 11 -24.07 -8.82 47.26
C ILE A 11 -25.37 -8.06 46.93
N ASN A 12 -25.85 -7.22 47.86
CA ASN A 12 -27.06 -6.43 47.60
C ASN A 12 -26.85 -5.43 46.44
N GLY A 13 -25.69 -4.79 46.40
CA GLY A 13 -25.36 -3.91 45.27
C GLY A 13 -25.37 -4.62 43.91
N ILE A 14 -24.88 -5.86 43.88
CA ILE A 14 -24.93 -6.69 42.66
C ILE A 14 -26.37 -7.05 42.27
N TRP A 15 -27.20 -7.39 43.28
CA TRP A 15 -28.62 -7.69 43.08
C TRP A 15 -29.39 -6.48 42.56
N ASP A 16 -29.16 -5.31 43.14
CA ASP A 16 -29.79 -4.05 42.70
C ASP A 16 -29.34 -3.69 41.27
N MET A 17 -28.07 -3.90 40.98
CA MET A 17 -27.55 -3.69 39.62
C MET A 17 -28.19 -4.64 38.59
N CYS A 18 -28.30 -5.93 38.94
CA CYS A 18 -28.97 -6.92 38.07
C CYS A 18 -30.47 -6.61 37.89
N TYR A 19 -31.13 -6.14 38.94
CA TYR A 19 -32.54 -5.75 38.86
C TYR A 19 -32.76 -4.53 37.97
N ILE A 20 -31.93 -3.49 38.13
CA ILE A 20 -31.95 -2.28 37.27
C ILE A 20 -31.65 -2.70 35.82
N TRP A 21 -30.59 -3.47 35.60
CA TRP A 21 -30.22 -3.94 34.26
C TRP A 21 -31.35 -4.71 33.59
N LYS A 22 -32.00 -5.65 34.33
CA LYS A 22 -33.16 -6.40 33.81
C LYS A 22 -34.33 -5.51 33.47
N THR A 23 -34.56 -4.46 34.25
CA THR A 23 -35.68 -3.53 34.05
C THR A 23 -35.40 -2.65 32.85
N GLU A 24 -34.20 -2.11 32.74
CA GLU A 24 -33.77 -1.29 31.60
C GLU A 24 -33.76 -2.09 30.29
N MET A 25 -33.21 -3.32 30.32
CA MET A 25 -33.27 -4.20 29.14
C MET A 25 -34.69 -4.50 28.69
N ARG A 26 -35.62 -4.71 29.64
CA ARG A 26 -37.03 -4.90 29.31
C ARG A 26 -37.63 -3.66 28.65
N ASN A 27 -37.27 -2.46 29.13
CA ASN A 27 -37.76 -1.19 28.57
C ASN A 27 -37.23 -1.00 27.15
N VAL A 28 -35.93 -1.28 26.94
CA VAL A 28 -35.32 -1.22 25.59
C VAL A 28 -35.99 -2.18 24.60
N PHE A 29 -36.26 -3.43 25.02
CA PHE A 29 -36.95 -4.40 24.16
C PHE A 29 -38.45 -4.10 23.96
N ARG A 30 -39.02 -3.21 24.75
CA ARG A 30 -40.44 -2.80 24.64
C ARG A 30 -40.61 -1.54 23.79
N ASP A 31 -39.53 -0.78 23.61
CA ASP A 31 -39.54 0.42 22.78
C ASP A 31 -39.15 0.05 21.35
N GLU A 32 -40.12 0.04 20.45
CA GLU A 32 -39.95 -0.31 19.03
C GLU A 32 -38.92 0.60 18.35
N GLY A 33 -38.92 1.90 18.70
CA GLY A 33 -37.96 2.85 18.13
C GLY A 33 -36.50 2.55 18.52
N VAL A 34 -36.26 2.27 19.81
CA VAL A 34 -34.94 1.91 20.32
C VAL A 34 -34.50 0.56 19.75
N LEU A 35 -35.37 -0.40 19.61
CA LEU A 35 -35.08 -1.73 19.09
C LEU A 35 -34.68 -1.67 17.59
N ILE A 36 -35.45 -0.91 16.79
CA ILE A 36 -35.12 -0.65 15.39
C ILE A 36 -33.73 -0.01 15.29
N PHE A 37 -33.46 1.02 16.12
CA PHE A 37 -32.15 1.71 16.07
C PHE A 37 -31.02 0.82 16.51
N CYS A 38 -31.22 0.00 17.55
CA CYS A 38 -30.22 -0.91 18.11
C CYS A 38 -29.85 -2.07 17.17
N ILE A 39 -30.80 -2.49 16.31
CA ILE A 39 -30.59 -3.57 15.35
C ILE A 39 -30.22 -2.99 13.96
N LEU A 40 -30.96 -1.98 13.50
CA LEU A 40 -30.80 -1.45 12.14
C LEU A 40 -29.44 -0.77 11.96
N VAL A 41 -28.97 -0.01 12.94
CA VAL A 41 -27.70 0.73 12.81
C VAL A 41 -26.50 -0.22 12.75
N PRO A 42 -26.30 -1.17 13.70
CA PRO A 42 -25.15 -2.08 13.64
C PRO A 42 -25.15 -3.03 12.44
N LEU A 43 -26.33 -3.43 11.96
CA LEU A 43 -26.43 -4.33 10.80
C LEU A 43 -26.58 -3.58 9.49
N GLY A 44 -27.39 -2.52 9.48
CA GLY A 44 -27.67 -1.74 8.28
C GLY A 44 -26.48 -0.92 7.81
N TYR A 45 -25.73 -0.32 8.75
CA TYR A 45 -24.58 0.50 8.39
C TYR A 45 -23.47 -0.28 7.67
N PRO A 46 -23.00 -1.45 8.15
CA PRO A 46 -22.01 -2.24 7.43
C PRO A 46 -22.51 -2.75 6.07
N LEU A 47 -23.80 -3.13 5.97
CA LEU A 47 -24.38 -3.57 4.70
C LEU A 47 -24.46 -2.42 3.69
N LEU A 48 -24.92 -1.26 4.13
CA LEU A 48 -25.03 -0.06 3.30
C LEU A 48 -23.64 0.43 2.88
N TYR A 49 -22.69 0.41 3.80
CA TYR A 49 -21.30 0.77 3.54
C TYR A 49 -20.66 -0.20 2.53
N SER A 50 -20.81 -1.50 2.75
CA SER A 50 -20.33 -2.53 1.82
C SER A 50 -20.94 -2.38 0.42
N TRP A 51 -22.22 -2.03 0.33
CA TRP A 51 -22.89 -1.84 -0.94
C TRP A 51 -22.42 -0.59 -1.69
N ILE A 52 -22.24 0.53 -0.99
CA ILE A 52 -21.73 1.78 -1.57
C ILE A 52 -20.27 1.59 -2.07
N TYR A 53 -19.43 0.98 -1.23
CA TYR A 53 -17.99 0.83 -1.53
C TYR A 53 -17.65 -0.39 -2.40
N ASN A 54 -18.60 -1.28 -2.65
CA ASN A 54 -18.37 -2.44 -3.53
C ASN A 54 -18.06 -2.04 -4.99
N ASN A 55 -18.46 -0.85 -5.41
CA ASN A 55 -18.22 -0.32 -6.76
C ASN A 55 -16.90 0.47 -6.88
N GLU A 56 -16.17 0.70 -5.77
CA GLU A 56 -14.89 1.43 -5.76
C GLU A 56 -13.67 0.52 -6.00
N VAL A 57 -13.87 -0.70 -6.48
CA VAL A 57 -12.75 -1.52 -6.95
C VAL A 57 -12.23 -0.89 -8.24
N VAL A 58 -11.12 -0.19 -8.14
CA VAL A 58 -10.40 0.33 -9.30
C VAL A 58 -9.92 -0.87 -10.12
N ARG A 59 -10.36 -0.96 -11.36
CA ARG A 59 -9.98 -2.02 -12.31
C ARG A 59 -9.39 -1.40 -13.56
N GLU A 60 -8.51 -2.16 -14.23
CA GLU A 60 -7.90 -1.76 -15.50
C GLU A 60 -7.26 -0.36 -15.44
N VAL A 61 -6.43 -0.11 -14.42
CA VAL A 61 -5.71 1.16 -14.29
C VAL A 61 -4.72 1.29 -15.44
N ASP A 62 -4.88 2.36 -16.23
CA ASP A 62 -3.99 2.65 -17.35
C ASP A 62 -2.57 2.96 -16.86
N THR A 63 -1.59 2.18 -17.36
CA THR A 63 -0.17 2.35 -17.05
C THR A 63 0.67 2.44 -18.32
N ALA A 64 1.78 3.16 -18.23
CA ALA A 64 2.80 3.22 -19.25
C ALA A 64 3.94 2.25 -18.93
N ILE A 65 4.38 1.51 -19.92
CA ILE A 65 5.51 0.59 -19.83
C ILE A 65 6.72 1.19 -20.54
N VAL A 66 7.85 1.22 -19.85
CA VAL A 66 9.15 1.59 -20.44
C VAL A 66 10.07 0.38 -20.29
N ASP A 67 10.18 -0.42 -21.32
CA ASP A 67 11.05 -1.60 -21.36
C ASP A 67 12.31 -1.28 -22.17
N LEU A 68 13.45 -1.15 -21.48
CA LEU A 68 14.77 -0.97 -22.10
C LEU A 68 15.55 -2.29 -22.22
N SER A 69 15.07 -3.35 -21.60
CA SER A 69 15.71 -4.67 -21.64
C SER A 69 15.38 -5.45 -22.90
N HIS A 70 14.12 -5.33 -23.38
CA HIS A 70 13.57 -6.09 -24.51
C HIS A 70 13.83 -7.60 -24.44
N SER A 71 13.99 -8.15 -23.25
CA SER A 71 14.32 -9.54 -22.98
C SER A 71 13.09 -10.45 -23.04
N HIS A 72 13.29 -11.75 -22.94
CA HIS A 72 12.18 -12.72 -22.81
C HIS A 72 11.45 -12.51 -21.47
N THR A 73 12.21 -12.36 -20.40
CA THR A 73 11.69 -12.19 -19.03
C THR A 73 10.95 -10.87 -18.86
N SER A 74 11.41 -9.77 -19.50
CA SER A 74 10.69 -8.49 -19.46
C SER A 74 9.34 -8.59 -20.17
N ARG A 75 9.28 -9.28 -21.30
CA ARG A 75 8.02 -9.50 -22.03
C ARG A 75 7.06 -10.42 -21.28
N GLU A 76 7.57 -11.41 -20.56
CA GLU A 76 6.77 -12.26 -19.69
C GLU A 76 6.17 -11.45 -18.55
N PHE A 77 6.99 -10.62 -17.88
CA PHE A 77 6.54 -9.70 -16.85
C PHE A 77 5.42 -8.77 -17.36
N ILE A 78 5.61 -8.14 -18.50
CA ILE A 78 4.63 -7.21 -19.10
C ILE A 78 3.33 -7.94 -19.44
N ARG A 79 3.41 -9.15 -20.00
CA ARG A 79 2.24 -9.96 -20.35
C ARG A 79 1.44 -10.37 -19.12
N ASP A 80 2.12 -10.79 -18.05
CA ASP A 80 1.46 -11.22 -16.82
C ASP A 80 0.89 -9.99 -16.07
N TYR A 81 1.54 -8.83 -16.19
CA TYR A 81 1.04 -7.56 -15.67
C TYR A 81 -0.24 -7.13 -16.40
N ASP A 82 -0.25 -7.17 -17.73
CA ASP A 82 -1.43 -6.81 -18.55
C ASP A 82 -2.58 -7.81 -18.40
N ALA A 83 -2.30 -9.06 -18.04
CA ALA A 83 -3.31 -10.07 -17.76
C ALA A 83 -4.00 -9.88 -16.40
N SER A 84 -3.50 -8.98 -15.53
CA SER A 84 -4.09 -8.69 -14.24
C SER A 84 -5.40 -7.90 -14.39
N PRO A 85 -6.40 -8.13 -13.54
CA PRO A 85 -7.67 -7.40 -13.57
C PRO A 85 -7.57 -5.96 -13.06
N ASP A 86 -6.51 -5.60 -12.31
CA ASP A 86 -6.41 -4.35 -11.59
C ASP A 86 -5.62 -3.28 -12.35
N ALA A 87 -4.68 -3.69 -13.21
CA ALA A 87 -3.83 -2.79 -13.96
C ALA A 87 -3.70 -3.24 -15.42
N LYS A 88 -3.52 -2.29 -16.33
CA LYS A 88 -3.45 -2.50 -17.77
C LYS A 88 -2.26 -1.77 -18.38
N ALA A 89 -1.52 -2.46 -19.24
CA ALA A 89 -0.43 -1.87 -20.03
C ALA A 89 -0.99 -1.18 -21.28
N THR A 90 -1.35 0.12 -21.17
CA THR A 90 -2.03 0.85 -22.24
C THR A 90 -1.03 1.51 -23.20
N TYR A 91 0.08 2.04 -22.67
CA TYR A 91 1.07 2.77 -23.47
C TYR A 91 2.46 2.15 -23.32
N TYR A 92 3.14 1.99 -24.46
CA TYR A 92 4.53 1.56 -24.52
C TYR A 92 5.38 2.74 -24.94
N CYS A 93 6.31 3.14 -24.07
CA CYS A 93 7.17 4.31 -24.29
C CYS A 93 8.63 3.87 -24.43
N ASN A 94 9.40 4.58 -25.25
CA ASN A 94 10.82 4.31 -25.42
C ASN A 94 11.70 5.01 -24.38
N SER A 95 11.15 6.00 -23.67
CA SER A 95 11.88 6.74 -22.66
C SER A 95 11.01 7.04 -21.43
N LEU A 96 11.68 7.19 -20.29
CA LEU A 96 11.02 7.56 -19.03
C LEU A 96 10.41 8.98 -19.10
N ASP A 97 11.02 9.89 -19.87
CA ASP A 97 10.53 11.27 -19.99
C ASP A 97 9.24 11.35 -20.81
N GLU A 98 9.12 10.52 -21.84
CA GLU A 98 7.86 10.36 -22.59
C GLU A 98 6.74 9.83 -21.67
N ALA A 99 7.02 8.79 -20.90
CA ALA A 99 6.06 8.22 -19.96
C ALA A 99 5.64 9.23 -18.87
N LYS A 100 6.58 10.05 -18.35
CA LYS A 100 6.26 11.14 -17.42
C LYS A 100 5.33 12.20 -18.01
N GLN A 101 5.47 12.51 -19.29
CA GLN A 101 4.55 13.44 -19.96
C GLN A 101 3.12 12.88 -20.04
N LEU A 102 2.97 11.56 -20.23
CA LEU A 102 1.66 10.91 -20.21
C LEU A 102 1.01 10.98 -18.81
N VAL A 103 1.80 10.79 -17.75
CA VAL A 103 1.31 10.96 -16.38
C VAL A 103 0.92 12.42 -16.11
N GLN A 104 1.70 13.39 -16.57
CA GLN A 104 1.37 14.82 -16.42
C GLN A 104 0.08 15.20 -17.14
N LYS A 105 -0.22 14.56 -18.27
CA LYS A 105 -1.48 14.71 -19.01
C LYS A 105 -2.63 13.90 -18.43
N GLN A 106 -2.39 13.16 -17.34
CA GLN A 106 -3.36 12.24 -16.74
C GLN A 106 -3.89 11.15 -17.70
N ALA A 107 -3.12 10.84 -18.73
CA ALA A 107 -3.46 9.76 -19.66
C ALA A 107 -3.15 8.38 -19.07
N VAL A 108 -2.19 8.32 -18.14
CA VAL A 108 -1.83 7.13 -17.35
C VAL A 108 -1.61 7.52 -15.89
N HIS A 109 -1.80 6.57 -15.01
CA HIS A 109 -1.68 6.78 -13.56
C HIS A 109 -0.38 6.24 -12.95
N GLY A 110 0.38 5.48 -13.72
CA GLY A 110 1.68 4.97 -13.31
C GLY A 110 2.55 4.55 -14.47
N ILE A 111 3.83 4.30 -14.15
CA ILE A 111 4.84 3.88 -15.12
C ILE A 111 5.57 2.68 -14.52
N ILE A 112 5.71 1.62 -15.30
CA ILE A 112 6.58 0.49 -15.01
C ILE A 112 7.85 0.67 -15.85
N TYR A 113 8.99 0.78 -15.18
CA TYR A 113 10.29 0.98 -15.82
C TYR A 113 11.16 -0.25 -15.63
N ILE A 114 11.52 -0.89 -16.73
CA ILE A 114 12.41 -2.07 -16.76
C ILE A 114 13.75 -1.63 -17.36
N PRO A 115 14.84 -1.62 -16.56
CA PRO A 115 16.14 -1.17 -17.05
C PRO A 115 16.79 -2.17 -18.00
N SER A 116 17.75 -1.70 -18.80
CA SER A 116 18.44 -2.51 -19.81
C SER A 116 19.29 -3.65 -19.24
N ASP A 117 19.71 -3.56 -17.98
CA ASP A 117 20.52 -4.56 -17.29
C ASP A 117 19.68 -5.64 -16.57
N PHE A 118 18.33 -5.54 -16.66
CA PHE A 118 17.38 -6.41 -15.99
C PHE A 118 17.68 -7.91 -16.18
N ASP A 119 17.72 -8.35 -17.44
CA ASP A 119 17.93 -9.76 -17.77
C ASP A 119 19.37 -10.21 -17.47
N THR A 120 20.36 -9.32 -17.65
CA THR A 120 21.76 -9.61 -17.34
C THR A 120 21.95 -9.87 -15.86
N LYS A 121 21.32 -9.09 -14.99
CA LYS A 121 21.37 -9.28 -13.53
C LYS A 121 20.66 -10.58 -13.11
N LEU A 122 19.47 -10.84 -13.62
CA LEU A 122 18.73 -12.08 -13.33
C LEU A 122 19.55 -13.33 -13.74
N ASN A 123 20.18 -13.31 -14.92
CA ASN A 123 20.99 -14.42 -15.40
C ASN A 123 22.27 -14.62 -14.58
N ARG A 124 22.84 -13.54 -14.03
CA ARG A 124 24.01 -13.63 -13.13
C ARG A 124 23.65 -14.05 -11.71
N GLY A 125 22.37 -14.14 -11.38
CA GLY A 125 21.91 -14.37 -10.01
C GLY A 125 22.04 -13.14 -9.12
N GLU A 126 22.13 -11.94 -9.71
CA GLU A 126 22.11 -10.67 -9.01
C GLU A 126 20.65 -10.17 -8.89
N GLN A 127 20.37 -9.38 -7.88
CA GLN A 127 19.05 -8.79 -7.71
C GLN A 127 18.75 -7.77 -8.83
N ALA A 128 17.67 -7.96 -9.56
CA ALA A 128 17.19 -7.03 -10.57
C ALA A 128 16.13 -6.10 -9.99
N HIS A 129 16.15 -4.84 -10.38
CA HIS A 129 15.21 -3.82 -9.90
C HIS A 129 14.29 -3.38 -11.03
N VAL A 130 13.00 -3.32 -10.72
CA VAL A 130 11.98 -2.73 -11.59
C VAL A 130 11.49 -1.46 -10.92
N GLY A 131 11.57 -0.32 -11.62
CA GLY A 131 11.09 0.97 -11.10
C GLY A 131 9.57 1.09 -11.27
N VAL A 132 8.86 1.33 -10.20
CA VAL A 132 7.41 1.62 -10.23
C VAL A 132 7.20 3.08 -9.86
N TYR A 133 6.78 3.89 -10.85
CA TYR A 133 6.53 5.31 -10.67
C TYR A 133 5.02 5.53 -10.66
N CYS A 134 4.46 5.97 -9.53
CA CYS A 134 3.03 6.14 -9.36
C CYS A 134 2.68 7.53 -8.83
N ASP A 135 1.48 7.97 -9.13
CA ASP A 135 0.87 9.13 -8.48
C ASP A 135 0.25 8.69 -7.14
N MET A 136 0.89 9.08 -6.03
CA MET A 136 0.40 8.78 -4.67
C MET A 136 -0.80 9.62 -4.25
N SER A 137 -1.24 10.58 -5.04
CA SER A 137 -2.44 11.37 -4.75
C SER A 137 -3.70 10.51 -4.81
N LEU A 138 -3.68 9.46 -5.63
CA LEU A 138 -4.76 8.50 -5.81
C LEU A 138 -4.37 7.16 -5.17
N MET A 139 -4.61 7.04 -3.87
CA MET A 139 -4.20 5.88 -3.06
C MET A 139 -4.68 4.53 -3.62
N LEU A 140 -5.92 4.45 -4.14
CA LEU A 140 -6.46 3.21 -4.68
C LEU A 140 -5.77 2.79 -5.97
N THR A 141 -5.53 3.76 -6.85
CA THR A 141 -4.82 3.56 -8.12
C THR A 141 -3.37 3.12 -7.90
N TYR A 142 -2.67 3.83 -6.99
CA TYR A 142 -1.33 3.44 -6.55
C TYR A 142 -1.30 2.00 -6.04
N LYS A 143 -2.23 1.65 -5.14
CA LYS A 143 -2.30 0.31 -4.55
C LYS A 143 -2.53 -0.76 -5.61
N ALA A 144 -3.41 -0.52 -6.59
CA ALA A 144 -3.69 -1.43 -7.69
C ALA A 144 -2.42 -1.70 -8.53
N ILE A 145 -1.73 -0.65 -8.98
CA ILE A 145 -0.50 -0.76 -9.77
C ILE A 145 0.60 -1.50 -9.00
N TYR A 146 0.84 -1.10 -7.74
CA TYR A 146 1.90 -1.67 -6.92
C TYR A 146 1.65 -3.14 -6.58
N GLN A 147 0.42 -3.48 -6.15
CA GLN A 147 0.06 -4.86 -5.81
C GLN A 147 0.12 -5.78 -7.03
N THR A 148 -0.31 -5.30 -8.20
CA THR A 148 -0.18 -6.06 -9.45
C THR A 148 1.28 -6.31 -9.79
N ALA A 149 2.12 -5.27 -9.78
CA ALA A 149 3.54 -5.42 -10.07
C ALA A 149 4.22 -6.39 -9.10
N GLN A 150 3.92 -6.28 -7.79
CA GLN A 150 4.45 -7.18 -6.76
C GLN A 150 3.96 -8.63 -6.93
N GLY A 151 2.69 -8.83 -7.30
CA GLY A 151 2.14 -10.16 -7.58
C GLY A 151 2.84 -10.85 -8.75
N VAL A 152 3.04 -10.14 -9.85
CA VAL A 152 3.76 -10.65 -11.02
C VAL A 152 5.22 -10.96 -10.68
N ALA A 153 5.90 -10.08 -9.95
CA ALA A 153 7.26 -10.35 -9.51
C ALA A 153 7.37 -11.58 -8.61
N SER A 154 6.44 -11.74 -7.68
CA SER A 154 6.41 -12.93 -6.82
C SER A 154 6.21 -14.22 -7.62
N HIS A 155 5.41 -14.16 -8.70
CA HIS A 155 5.22 -15.28 -9.61
C HIS A 155 6.53 -15.64 -10.35
N ILE A 156 7.21 -14.64 -10.92
CA ILE A 156 8.49 -14.83 -11.61
C ILE A 156 9.57 -15.29 -10.63
N ASN A 157 9.63 -14.68 -9.42
CA ASN A 157 10.57 -15.06 -8.37
C ASN A 157 10.41 -16.53 -7.97
N SER A 158 9.17 -17.01 -7.83
CA SER A 158 8.90 -18.42 -7.54
C SER A 158 9.43 -19.35 -8.65
N GLY A 159 9.27 -18.97 -9.90
CA GLY A 159 9.80 -19.72 -11.05
C GLY A 159 11.34 -19.78 -11.03
N ILE A 160 12.00 -18.67 -10.70
CA ILE A 160 13.46 -18.60 -10.62
C ILE A 160 14.00 -19.41 -9.43
N GLN A 161 13.33 -19.36 -8.26
CA GLN A 161 13.70 -20.15 -7.08
C GLN A 161 13.64 -21.66 -7.36
N ILE A 162 12.60 -22.12 -8.02
CA ILE A 162 12.44 -23.54 -8.40
C ILE A 162 13.58 -23.97 -9.34
N SER A 163 14.02 -23.09 -10.24
CA SER A 163 15.05 -23.40 -11.23
C SER A 163 16.47 -23.38 -10.67
N LYS A 164 16.77 -22.54 -9.66
CA LYS A 164 18.13 -22.31 -9.15
C LYS A 164 18.49 -23.10 -7.89
N GLY A 165 17.51 -23.60 -7.13
CA GLY A 165 17.70 -24.42 -5.90
C GLY A 165 18.68 -23.87 -4.88
N GLY A 166 18.23 -23.64 -3.66
CA GLY A 166 18.88 -23.19 -2.41
C GLY A 166 20.34 -22.70 -2.42
N GLY A 167 20.51 -21.44 -2.05
CA GLY A 167 21.84 -20.86 -1.79
C GLY A 167 22.48 -21.40 -0.50
N PHE A 168 23.80 -21.27 -0.37
CA PHE A 168 24.59 -21.71 0.80
C PHE A 168 25.00 -20.58 1.73
N THR A 169 24.71 -19.30 1.39
CA THR A 169 25.04 -18.11 2.17
C THR A 169 23.82 -17.20 2.35
N ASP A 170 23.78 -16.44 3.47
CA ASP A 170 22.68 -15.50 3.77
C ASP A 170 22.39 -14.54 2.61
N ARG A 171 23.42 -14.10 1.89
CA ARG A 171 23.29 -13.22 0.74
C ARG A 171 22.69 -13.94 -0.48
N ASP A 172 23.07 -15.19 -0.70
CA ASP A 172 22.54 -16.01 -1.78
C ASP A 172 21.09 -16.38 -1.49
N ASP A 173 20.74 -16.57 -0.20
CA ASP A 173 19.36 -16.81 0.25
C ASP A 173 18.47 -15.58 0.02
N GLU A 174 18.96 -14.34 0.28
CA GLU A 174 18.23 -13.11 0.03
C GLU A 174 17.97 -12.92 -1.47
N ILE A 175 19.01 -13.08 -2.32
CA ILE A 175 18.89 -12.98 -3.78
C ILE A 175 18.00 -14.10 -4.33
N THR A 176 18.08 -15.31 -3.76
CA THR A 176 17.25 -16.43 -4.18
C THR A 176 15.79 -16.23 -3.75
N THR A 177 15.54 -15.56 -2.62
CA THR A 177 14.20 -15.29 -2.11
C THR A 177 13.52 -14.18 -2.88
N GLU A 178 14.23 -13.09 -3.20
CA GLU A 178 13.69 -11.94 -3.94
C GLU A 178 14.63 -11.49 -5.05
N PRO A 179 14.80 -12.29 -6.15
CA PRO A 179 15.66 -11.90 -7.27
C PRO A 179 15.12 -10.65 -8.01
N LEU A 180 13.84 -10.32 -7.85
CA LEU A 180 13.18 -9.16 -8.41
C LEU A 180 12.78 -8.21 -7.28
N ALA A 181 13.38 -7.04 -7.21
CA ALA A 181 13.03 -5.98 -6.27
C ALA A 181 12.37 -4.80 -6.98
N PHE A 182 11.61 -4.01 -6.23
CA PHE A 182 10.97 -2.81 -6.73
C PHE A 182 11.56 -1.56 -6.12
N ASP A 183 11.86 -0.60 -6.99
CA ASP A 183 12.15 0.77 -6.60
C ASP A 183 10.89 1.62 -6.74
N GLU A 184 10.29 1.97 -5.62
CA GLU A 184 9.12 2.81 -5.57
C GLU A 184 9.53 4.28 -5.65
N VAL A 185 9.08 4.97 -6.69
CA VAL A 185 9.35 6.39 -6.90
C VAL A 185 8.04 7.17 -7.01
N PRO A 186 7.66 7.96 -6.00
CA PRO A 186 6.48 8.81 -6.07
C PRO A 186 6.70 9.94 -7.08
N ILE A 187 5.87 10.04 -8.10
CA ILE A 187 5.94 11.09 -9.12
C ILE A 187 5.33 12.38 -8.59
N PHE A 188 4.19 12.29 -7.91
CA PHE A 188 3.47 13.42 -7.33
C PHE A 188 3.19 13.16 -5.84
N ASN A 189 4.06 13.67 -5.00
CA ASN A 189 3.82 13.73 -3.56
C ASN A 189 4.08 15.17 -3.10
N THR A 190 3.01 15.93 -2.90
CA THR A 190 3.05 17.32 -2.42
C THR A 190 3.75 17.42 -1.06
N THR A 191 3.62 16.42 -0.20
CA THR A 191 4.25 16.37 1.12
C THR A 191 5.77 16.22 1.03
N LEU A 192 6.27 15.34 0.17
CA LEU A 192 7.71 15.17 -0.04
C LEU A 192 8.34 16.38 -0.74
N LYS A 193 7.60 17.05 -1.63
CA LYS A 193 8.05 18.29 -2.27
C LYS A 193 8.19 19.41 -1.23
N ALA A 194 7.23 19.52 -0.31
CA ALA A 194 7.30 20.47 0.81
C ALA A 194 8.46 20.16 1.76
N ILE A 195 8.68 18.88 2.12
CA ILE A 195 9.82 18.47 2.98
C ILE A 195 11.16 18.73 2.28
N ARG A 196 11.26 18.49 0.97
CA ARG A 196 12.48 18.79 0.20
C ARG A 196 12.76 20.29 0.14
N ILE A 197 11.73 21.13 -0.03
CA ILE A 197 11.85 22.59 -0.02
C ILE A 197 12.28 23.07 1.37
N ILE A 198 11.67 22.58 2.43
CA ILE A 198 12.05 22.91 3.81
C ILE A 198 13.50 22.49 4.09
N ARG A 199 13.90 21.29 3.64
CA ARG A 199 15.29 20.82 3.82
C ARG A 199 16.30 21.64 3.03
N SER A 200 15.97 22.05 1.80
CA SER A 200 16.87 22.89 0.99
C SER A 200 17.01 24.30 1.55
N HIS A 201 15.93 24.89 2.03
CA HIS A 201 15.96 26.21 2.69
C HIS A 201 16.54 26.15 4.10
N GLY A 202 16.28 25.08 4.87
CA GLY A 202 16.87 24.89 6.21
C GLY A 202 18.38 24.72 6.18
N LEU A 203 18.93 24.02 5.19
CA LEU A 203 20.39 23.86 5.04
C LEU A 203 21.07 25.14 4.53
N SER A 204 20.38 25.95 3.73
CA SER A 204 20.91 27.26 3.30
C SER A 204 21.00 28.25 4.45
N GLY A 205 20.04 28.23 5.38
CA GLY A 205 20.07 29.09 6.58
C GLY A 205 21.18 28.70 7.56
N MET A 206 21.46 27.43 7.75
CA MET A 206 22.52 26.95 8.65
C MET A 206 23.94 27.15 8.12
N HIS A 207 24.13 27.35 6.80
CA HIS A 207 25.45 27.68 6.26
C HIS A 207 25.78 29.18 6.36
N GLY A 208 24.78 30.05 6.47
CA GLY A 208 24.98 31.49 6.72
C GLY A 208 25.45 31.80 8.13
N GLU A 209 25.00 31.08 9.13
CA GLU A 209 25.35 31.38 10.54
C GLU A 209 26.76 30.89 10.94
N ARG A 210 27.37 29.94 10.21
CA ARG A 210 28.73 29.48 10.53
C ARG A 210 29.86 30.41 10.10
N ASN A 211 29.57 31.40 9.29
CA ASN A 211 30.60 32.40 8.88
C ASN A 211 30.74 33.59 9.81
N TRP A 212 29.89 33.76 10.85
CA TRP A 212 29.99 34.88 11.80
C TRP A 212 30.84 34.59 13.04
N ILE A 213 31.26 33.32 13.24
CA ILE A 213 32.03 32.92 14.44
C ILE A 213 33.55 32.94 14.19
N ARG A 214 34.00 33.42 13.02
CA ARG A 214 35.46 33.45 12.68
C ARG A 214 36.03 34.86 12.45
N ALA A 215 35.33 35.89 12.93
CA ALA A 215 35.83 37.27 12.85
C ALA A 215 35.67 37.97 14.20
N GLU A 216 36.32 37.45 15.25
CA GLU A 216 36.82 38.20 16.44
C GLU A 216 38.01 37.44 17.01
#